data_699abfa189a900a52adfdf5c30900c38
#
_entry.id   699abfa189a900a52adfdf5c30900c38
#
_cell.length_a   1.000
_cell.length_b   1.000
_cell.length_c   1.000
_cell.angle_alpha   90.00
_cell.angle_beta   90.00
_cell.angle_gamma   90.00
#
_symmetry.space_group_name_H-M   'P 1'
#
loop_
_entity.id
_entity.type
_entity.pdbx_description
1 polymer ?
#
loop_
_entity_poly.entity_id
_entity_poly.type
_entity_poly.pdbx_seq_one_letter_code
_entity_poly.pdbx_strand_id
1 'polypeptide(L)'
;MRPAPIPAYLLLVVRYRILVSGRVQGVFFRDTCRRLALEHGVAGWVRNLPDGRVEAVFEGLADDVARLIEWTRNGPRLAVVDEVAVQPEQPEGLAAFDIR
;
A
#
# COMPACT_ATOMS: atom_id res chain seq x y z
N MET A 1 16.44 21.33 -27.01
CA MET A 1 16.97 20.73 -25.79
C MET A 1 16.23 19.43 -25.49
N ARG A 2 16.96 18.34 -25.29
CA ARG A 2 16.35 17.06 -24.94
C ARG A 2 16.16 17.00 -23.44
N PRO A 3 15.00 16.51 -22.96
CA PRO A 3 14.84 16.26 -21.52
C PRO A 3 15.87 15.22 -21.05
N ALA A 4 16.29 15.33 -19.79
CA ALA A 4 17.19 14.35 -19.21
C ALA A 4 16.51 12.96 -19.20
N PRO A 5 17.25 11.87 -19.45
CA PRO A 5 16.68 10.54 -19.41
C PRO A 5 16.19 10.23 -17.98
N ILE A 6 15.06 9.53 -17.88
CA ILE A 6 14.53 9.08 -16.59
C ILE A 6 15.49 8.01 -16.04
N PRO A 7 16.02 8.16 -14.82
CA PRO A 7 16.83 7.11 -14.21
C PRO A 7 16.11 5.76 -14.21
N ALA A 8 16.83 4.69 -14.52
CA ALA A 8 16.23 3.36 -14.64
C ALA A 8 15.47 2.92 -13.38
N TYR A 9 15.95 3.29 -12.18
CA TYR A 9 15.27 2.93 -10.93
C TYR A 9 13.90 3.56 -10.80
N LEU A 10 13.64 4.73 -11.38
CA LEU A 10 12.32 5.37 -11.38
C LEU A 10 11.33 4.63 -12.27
N LEU A 11 11.80 3.90 -13.29
CA LEU A 11 10.96 3.08 -14.14
C LEU A 11 10.47 1.82 -13.42
N LEU A 12 11.08 1.47 -12.27
CA LEU A 12 10.72 0.31 -11.45
C LEU A 12 9.76 0.67 -10.31
N VAL A 13 9.43 1.96 -10.16
CA VAL A 13 8.47 2.42 -9.17
C VAL A 13 7.05 2.14 -9.67
N VAL A 14 6.27 1.50 -8.82
CA VAL A 14 4.87 1.19 -9.08
C VAL A 14 3.99 1.80 -8.00
N ARG A 15 2.72 1.95 -8.30
CA ARG A 15 1.69 2.37 -7.34
C ARG A 15 0.46 1.51 -7.51
N TYR A 16 -0.09 1.02 -6.41
CA TYR A 16 -1.33 0.26 -6.40
C TYR A 16 -2.27 0.79 -5.32
N ARG A 17 -3.55 0.80 -5.66
CA ARG A 17 -4.64 1.03 -4.70
C ARG A 17 -5.19 -0.32 -4.27
N ILE A 18 -5.38 -0.49 -2.96
CA ILE A 18 -5.82 -1.74 -2.37
C ILE A 18 -7.09 -1.48 -1.57
N LEU A 19 -8.10 -2.31 -1.79
CA LEU A 19 -9.32 -2.33 -0.99
C LEU A 19 -9.44 -3.68 -0.31
N VAL A 20 -9.49 -3.68 1.02
CA VAL A 20 -9.53 -4.89 1.83
C VAL A 20 -10.87 -4.98 2.52
N SER A 21 -11.56 -6.09 2.33
CA SER A 21 -12.86 -6.39 2.94
C SER A 21 -12.73 -7.50 3.98
N GLY A 22 -13.64 -7.51 4.95
CA GLY A 22 -13.68 -8.48 6.00
C GLY A 22 -13.65 -7.82 7.38
N ARG A 23 -13.16 -8.54 8.38
CA ARG A 23 -12.94 -8.02 9.72
C ARG A 23 -11.57 -7.37 9.78
N VAL A 24 -11.50 -6.11 9.33
CA VAL A 24 -10.24 -5.40 9.09
C VAL A 24 -10.13 -4.07 9.82
N GLN A 25 -11.19 -3.61 10.47
CA GLN A 25 -11.16 -2.43 11.34
C GLN A 25 -11.17 -2.83 12.81
N GLY A 26 -10.49 -2.05 13.66
CA GLY A 26 -10.38 -2.36 15.08
C GLY A 26 -9.46 -3.53 15.42
N VAL A 27 -8.59 -3.92 14.49
CA VAL A 27 -7.68 -5.08 14.62
C VAL A 27 -6.22 -4.70 14.37
N PHE A 28 -5.87 -3.43 14.49
CA PHE A 28 -4.52 -2.88 14.29
C PHE A 28 -4.02 -2.98 12.82
N PHE A 29 -4.94 -3.01 11.87
CA PHE A 29 -4.58 -3.11 10.45
C PHE A 29 -3.73 -1.93 9.99
N ARG A 30 -4.17 -0.70 10.28
CA ARG A 30 -3.51 0.52 9.84
C ARG A 30 -2.12 0.69 10.46
N ASP A 31 -1.97 0.47 11.75
CA ASP A 31 -0.68 0.57 12.46
C ASP A 31 0.33 -0.44 11.92
N THR A 32 -0.09 -1.68 11.77
CA THR A 32 0.78 -2.75 11.25
C THR A 32 1.16 -2.48 9.81
N CYS A 33 0.21 -2.04 8.98
CA CYS A 33 0.44 -1.67 7.60
C CYS A 33 1.51 -0.57 7.49
N ARG A 34 1.37 0.50 8.28
CA ARG A 34 2.33 1.60 8.29
C ARG A 34 3.72 1.13 8.71
N ARG A 35 3.81 0.35 9.76
CA ARG A 35 5.10 -0.19 10.23
C ARG A 35 5.80 -1.00 9.15
N LEU A 36 5.07 -1.89 8.48
CA LEU A 36 5.63 -2.70 7.39
C LEU A 36 6.02 -1.86 6.18
N ALA A 37 5.20 -0.86 5.83
CA ALA A 37 5.54 0.06 4.74
C ALA A 37 6.85 0.79 5.02
N LEU A 38 7.04 1.29 6.24
CA LEU A 38 8.28 1.96 6.64
C LEU A 38 9.47 1.00 6.60
N GLU A 39 9.31 -0.24 7.06
CA GLU A 39 10.38 -1.26 7.02
C GLU A 39 10.83 -1.58 5.59
N HIS A 40 9.90 -1.57 4.65
CA HIS A 40 10.17 -1.92 3.25
C HIS A 40 10.40 -0.70 2.35
N GLY A 41 10.42 0.51 2.90
CA GLY A 41 10.62 1.71 2.12
C GLY A 41 9.48 2.02 1.15
N VAL A 42 8.26 1.60 1.48
CA VAL A 42 7.06 1.86 0.67
C VAL A 42 6.39 3.14 1.16
N ALA A 43 6.10 4.05 0.23
CA ALA A 43 5.34 5.25 0.48
C ALA A 43 3.84 5.01 0.23
N GLY A 44 3.00 5.91 0.69
CA GLY A 44 1.57 5.85 0.48
C GLY A 44 0.76 6.22 1.70
N TRP A 45 -0.36 5.55 1.89
CA TRP A 45 -1.24 5.80 3.03
C TRP A 45 -2.22 4.64 3.21
N VAL A 46 -2.88 4.62 4.36
CA VAL A 46 -3.91 3.65 4.71
C VAL A 46 -5.01 4.34 5.51
N ARG A 47 -6.26 3.99 5.27
CA ARG A 47 -7.41 4.54 6.00
C ARG A 47 -8.54 3.53 6.12
N ASN A 48 -9.36 3.69 7.15
CA ASN A 48 -10.64 3.02 7.25
C ASN A 48 -11.68 3.74 6.37
N LEU A 49 -12.52 2.97 5.70
CA LEU A 49 -13.67 3.49 4.99
C LEU A 49 -14.94 3.36 5.86
N PRO A 50 -15.96 4.22 5.62
CA PRO A 50 -17.21 4.17 6.40
C PRO A 50 -17.97 2.84 6.28
N ASP A 51 -17.76 2.09 5.20
CA ASP A 51 -18.42 0.81 4.94
C ASP A 51 -17.73 -0.39 5.60
N GLY A 52 -16.69 -0.17 6.40
CA GLY A 52 -15.97 -1.21 7.12
C GLY A 52 -14.72 -1.72 6.41
N ARG A 53 -14.50 -1.36 5.15
CA ARG A 53 -13.28 -1.74 4.43
C ARG A 53 -12.10 -0.89 4.85
N VAL A 54 -10.91 -1.38 4.54
CA VAL A 54 -9.67 -0.62 4.61
C VAL A 54 -9.19 -0.33 3.20
N GLU A 55 -8.81 0.92 2.96
CA GLU A 55 -8.20 1.35 1.70
C GLU A 55 -6.75 1.72 1.95
N ALA A 56 -5.86 1.28 1.06
CA ALA A 56 -4.45 1.64 1.11
C ALA A 56 -3.95 1.98 -0.29
N VAL A 57 -2.91 2.81 -0.32
CA VAL A 57 -2.12 3.07 -1.52
C VAL A 57 -0.68 2.73 -1.17
N PHE A 58 -0.05 1.91 -2.01
CA PHE A 58 1.36 1.55 -1.89
C PHE A 58 2.11 2.03 -3.11
N GLU A 59 3.17 2.77 -2.89
CA GLU A 59 4.04 3.30 -3.95
C GLU A 59 5.50 3.07 -3.59
N GLY A 60 6.26 2.50 -4.53
CA GLY A 60 7.67 2.19 -4.32
C GLY A 60 8.18 1.17 -5.32
N LEU A 61 9.30 0.52 -5.00
CA LEU A 61 9.85 -0.52 -5.85
C LEU A 61 8.89 -1.71 -5.94
N ALA A 62 8.78 -2.30 -7.11
CA ALA A 62 7.78 -3.33 -7.40
C ALA A 62 7.79 -4.49 -6.41
N ASP A 63 8.98 -5.01 -6.05
CA ASP A 63 9.09 -6.13 -5.12
C ASP A 63 8.62 -5.76 -3.71
N ASP A 64 8.95 -4.55 -3.24
CA ASP A 64 8.55 -4.08 -1.92
C ASP A 64 7.03 -3.87 -1.85
N VAL A 65 6.46 -3.27 -2.89
CA VAL A 65 5.01 -3.07 -2.98
C VAL A 65 4.31 -4.43 -3.04
N ALA A 66 4.83 -5.39 -3.80
CA ALA A 66 4.26 -6.73 -3.89
C ALA A 66 4.20 -7.42 -2.53
N ARG A 67 5.24 -7.24 -1.68
CA ARG A 67 5.25 -7.79 -0.32
C ARG A 67 4.16 -7.19 0.54
N LEU A 68 3.94 -5.88 0.45
CA LEU A 68 2.85 -5.22 1.18
C LEU A 68 1.48 -5.70 0.72
N ILE A 69 1.28 -5.83 -0.59
CA ILE A 69 0.03 -6.35 -1.15
C ILE A 69 -0.22 -7.77 -0.65
N GLU A 70 0.79 -8.63 -0.69
CA GLU A 70 0.67 -10.01 -0.24
C GLU A 70 0.32 -10.08 1.26
N TRP A 71 0.94 -9.21 2.08
CA TRP A 71 0.58 -9.12 3.49
C TRP A 71 -0.88 -8.75 3.71
N THR A 72 -1.47 -7.87 2.90
CA THR A 72 -2.88 -7.46 3.07
C THR A 72 -3.85 -8.62 2.93
N ARG A 73 -3.47 -9.70 2.26
CA ARG A 73 -4.33 -10.87 2.07
C ARG A 73 -4.61 -11.62 3.36
N ASN A 74 -3.76 -11.48 4.35
CA ASN A 74 -3.95 -12.02 5.70
C ASN A 74 -4.19 -10.92 6.73
N GLY A 75 -3.53 -9.79 6.58
CA GLY A 75 -3.57 -8.70 7.55
C GLY A 75 -2.87 -9.06 8.86
N PRO A 76 -3.06 -8.26 9.92
CA PRO A 76 -2.53 -8.56 11.24
C PRO A 76 -3.28 -9.75 11.86
N ARG A 77 -2.73 -10.26 12.96
CA ARG A 77 -3.19 -11.49 13.62
C ARG A 77 -4.70 -11.55 13.90
N LEU A 78 -5.31 -10.44 14.29
CA LEU A 78 -6.72 -10.37 14.65
C LEU A 78 -7.66 -10.14 13.46
N ALA A 79 -7.11 -9.86 12.28
CA ALA A 79 -7.91 -9.62 11.08
C ALA A 79 -8.43 -10.92 10.49
N VAL A 80 -9.58 -10.81 9.83
CA VAL A 80 -10.11 -11.85 8.93
C VAL A 80 -10.36 -11.16 7.60
N VAL A 81 -9.51 -11.45 6.62
CA VAL A 81 -9.60 -10.85 5.29
C VAL A 81 -10.44 -11.73 4.38
N ASP A 82 -11.54 -11.19 3.87
CA ASP A 82 -12.42 -11.90 2.95
C ASP A 82 -12.00 -11.68 1.50
N GLU A 83 -11.62 -10.45 1.14
CA GLU A 83 -11.29 -10.09 -0.23
C GLU A 83 -10.29 -8.94 -0.27
N VAL A 84 -9.39 -8.97 -1.25
CA VAL A 84 -8.45 -7.89 -1.56
C VAL A 84 -8.59 -7.54 -3.04
N ALA A 85 -9.01 -6.30 -3.31
CA ALA A 85 -9.02 -5.77 -4.67
C ALA A 85 -7.75 -4.94 -4.89
N VAL A 86 -7.08 -5.13 -6.01
CA VAL A 86 -5.81 -4.50 -6.35
C VAL A 86 -5.96 -3.79 -7.68
N GLN A 87 -5.66 -2.48 -7.70
CA GLN A 87 -5.78 -1.66 -8.90
C GLN A 87 -4.50 -0.85 -9.13
N PRO A 88 -3.87 -0.94 -10.31
CA PRO A 88 -2.72 -0.13 -10.62
C PRO A 88 -3.11 1.34 -10.78
N GLU A 89 -2.19 2.23 -10.38
CA GLU A 89 -2.31 3.67 -10.51
C GLU A 89 -0.99 4.27 -10.99
N GLN A 90 -1.02 5.53 -11.43
CA GLN A 90 0.20 6.25 -11.76
C GLN A 90 0.91 6.69 -10.48
N PRO A 91 2.23 6.47 -10.37
CA PRO A 91 3.02 7.00 -9.26
C PRO A 91 2.94 8.52 -9.17
N GLU A 92 2.87 9.03 -7.95
CA GLU A 92 2.78 10.47 -7.68
C GLU A 92 4.06 11.05 -7.06
N GLY A 93 5.04 10.21 -6.73
CA GLY A 93 6.28 10.63 -6.09
C GLY A 93 6.12 10.83 -4.58
N LEU A 94 5.27 10.05 -3.93
CA LEU A 94 5.10 10.11 -2.48
C LEU A 94 6.40 9.70 -1.78
N ALA A 95 6.71 10.34 -0.64
CA ALA A 95 7.93 10.11 0.11
C ALA A 95 7.68 9.55 1.52
N ALA A 96 6.43 9.58 2.00
CA ALA A 96 6.07 9.14 3.35
C ALA A 96 4.94 8.12 3.30
N PHE A 97 4.71 7.46 4.43
CA PHE A 97 3.55 6.59 4.62
C PHE A 97 2.70 7.10 5.77
N ASP A 98 1.45 7.45 5.49
CA ASP A 98 0.55 8.09 6.43
C ASP A 98 -0.66 7.21 6.76
N ILE A 99 -1.16 7.36 7.99
CA ILE A 99 -2.49 6.89 8.36
C ILE A 99 -3.45 8.07 8.19
N ARG A 100 -4.48 7.88 7.42
CA ARG A 100 -5.48 8.92 7.13
C ARG A 100 -6.82 8.64 7.80
#